data_aa49feea9c2508ea348c76930e9cd7c9
#
_entry.id   aa49feea9c2508ea348c76930e9cd7c9
#
_cell.length_a   1.000
_cell.length_b   1.000
_cell.length_c   1.000
_cell.angle_alpha   90.00
_cell.angle_beta   90.00
_cell.angle_gamma   90.00
#
_symmetry.space_group_name_H-M   'P 1'
#
loop_
_entity.id
_entity.type
_entity.pdbx_description
1 polymer ?
#
loop_
_entity_poly.entity_id
_entity_poly.type
_entity_poly.pdbx_seq_one_letter_code
_entity_poly.pdbx_strand_id
1 'polypeptide(L)'
;MLTEKRNIPYDFEEIYVSYFSRMKCFACEYVLSEEDAENIVQDVFTELWEKKELLTYNINLVAFLFTSIKNRCIDHLRHNIVVREAVSQMQEEYQITLKVKLASLELFDQSLLSEQDIEKIISEVINSLPEKCREIFIKSKIEGKKQKDIAAELNISLKTVENQMNIAYRKLKSELKDYLPLLLFLLGN
;
A
#
# COMPACT_ATOMS: atom_id res chain seq x y z
N MET A 1 -17.05 20.85 -20.66
CA MET A 1 -15.75 21.47 -20.40
C MET A 1 -15.05 20.58 -19.41
N LEU A 2 -14.16 19.73 -19.91
CA LEU A 2 -13.36 18.80 -19.09
C LEU A 2 -12.25 19.63 -18.43
N THR A 3 -12.25 19.69 -17.11
CA THR A 3 -11.17 20.30 -16.31
C THR A 3 -9.86 19.58 -16.63
N GLU A 4 -8.95 20.29 -17.28
CA GLU A 4 -7.56 19.86 -17.45
C GLU A 4 -6.99 19.51 -16.08
N LYS A 5 -6.74 18.23 -15.87
CA LYS A 5 -5.90 17.75 -14.76
C LYS A 5 -4.52 18.38 -14.96
N ARG A 6 -4.16 19.33 -14.12
CA ARG A 6 -2.79 19.86 -14.06
C ARG A 6 -1.89 18.66 -13.73
N ASN A 7 -1.19 18.21 -14.75
CA ASN A 7 -0.12 17.23 -14.62
C ASN A 7 1.07 17.96 -13.99
N ILE A 8 1.06 18.12 -12.67
CA ILE A 8 2.21 18.64 -11.92
C ILE A 8 3.11 17.41 -11.77
N PRO A 9 4.31 17.39 -12.37
CA PRO A 9 5.26 16.32 -12.11
C PRO A 9 5.63 16.40 -10.63
N TYR A 10 5.25 15.39 -9.87
CA TYR A 10 5.63 15.31 -8.46
C TYR A 10 7.10 14.98 -8.33
N ASP A 11 7.72 15.56 -7.31
CA ASP A 11 9.09 15.24 -6.95
C ASP A 11 9.12 13.81 -6.39
N PHE A 12 10.02 12.98 -6.89
CA PHE A 12 10.27 11.64 -6.38
C PHE A 12 10.48 11.64 -4.85
N GLU A 13 11.13 12.68 -4.32
CA GLU A 13 11.35 12.85 -2.88
C GLU A 13 10.03 12.95 -2.11
N GLU A 14 9.04 13.68 -2.62
CA GLU A 14 7.72 13.80 -1.99
C GLU A 14 7.01 12.44 -1.96
N ILE A 15 7.04 11.68 -3.05
CA ILE A 15 6.46 10.34 -3.13
C ILE A 15 7.19 9.40 -2.15
N TYR A 16 8.52 9.44 -2.13
CA TYR A 16 9.32 8.65 -1.21
C TYR A 16 8.92 8.90 0.24
N VAL A 17 8.90 10.16 0.67
CA VAL A 17 8.52 10.56 2.04
C VAL A 17 7.09 10.13 2.37
N SER A 18 6.17 10.24 1.43
CA SER A 18 4.73 9.92 1.66
C SER A 18 4.47 8.41 1.78
N TYR A 19 5.23 7.59 1.05
CA TYR A 19 4.92 6.15 0.94
C TYR A 19 5.93 5.23 1.64
N PHE A 20 7.17 5.67 1.89
CA PHE A 20 8.22 4.83 2.48
C PHE A 20 7.79 4.14 3.77
N SER A 21 7.30 4.91 4.75
CA SER A 21 6.87 4.36 6.05
C SER A 21 5.72 3.37 5.91
N ARG A 22 4.76 3.64 5.04
CA ARG A 22 3.62 2.74 4.76
C ARG A 22 4.09 1.43 4.15
N MET A 23 4.96 1.49 3.15
CA MET A 23 5.51 0.32 2.50
C MET A 23 6.36 -0.50 3.45
N LYS A 24 7.20 0.16 4.27
CA LYS A 24 8.01 -0.52 5.30
C LYS A 24 7.12 -1.22 6.33
N CYS A 25 6.06 -0.54 6.81
CA CYS A 25 5.09 -1.15 7.71
C CYS A 25 4.44 -2.40 7.09
N PHE A 26 4.00 -2.30 5.83
CA PHE A 26 3.45 -3.45 5.11
C PHE A 26 4.48 -4.59 4.99
N ALA A 27 5.72 -4.30 4.58
CA ALA A 27 6.76 -5.32 4.45
C ALA A 27 7.05 -6.00 5.79
N CYS A 28 7.14 -5.26 6.90
CA CYS A 28 7.36 -5.80 8.25
C CYS A 28 6.26 -6.76 8.72
N GLU A 29 5.04 -6.67 8.19
CA GLU A 29 4.00 -7.66 8.49
C GLU A 29 4.31 -9.04 7.91
N TYR A 30 5.10 -9.11 6.84
CA TYR A 30 5.39 -10.35 6.12
C TYR A 30 6.82 -10.83 6.30
N VAL A 31 7.82 -9.96 6.19
CA VAL A 31 9.21 -10.31 6.41
C VAL A 31 9.59 -10.10 7.87
N LEU A 32 10.45 -10.97 8.41
CA LEU A 32 10.74 -11.03 9.85
C LEU A 32 11.91 -10.13 10.29
N SER A 33 12.60 -9.53 9.31
CA SER A 33 13.73 -8.63 9.53
C SER A 33 13.33 -7.21 9.09
N GLU A 34 13.55 -6.24 9.95
CA GLU A 34 13.32 -4.82 9.62
C GLU A 34 14.29 -4.34 8.53
N GLU A 35 15.52 -4.85 8.52
CA GLU A 35 16.51 -4.59 7.49
C GLU A 35 16.06 -5.13 6.12
N ASP A 36 15.55 -6.36 6.08
CA ASP A 36 15.02 -6.94 4.84
C ASP A 36 13.81 -6.16 4.33
N ALA A 37 12.92 -5.73 5.24
CA ALA A 37 11.77 -4.90 4.88
C ALA A 37 12.22 -3.56 4.26
N GLU A 38 13.24 -2.93 4.82
CA GLU A 38 13.79 -1.68 4.31
C GLU A 38 14.46 -1.87 2.93
N ASN A 39 15.25 -2.93 2.76
CA ASN A 39 15.87 -3.28 1.49
C ASN A 39 14.82 -3.52 0.39
N ILE A 40 13.76 -4.26 0.70
CA ILE A 40 12.64 -4.51 -0.22
C ILE A 40 11.99 -3.18 -0.64
N VAL A 41 11.76 -2.27 0.30
CA VAL A 41 11.17 -0.96 -0.01
C VAL A 41 12.09 -0.12 -0.89
N GLN A 42 13.40 -0.09 -0.59
CA GLN A 42 14.38 0.63 -1.40
C GLN A 42 14.43 0.11 -2.84
N ASP A 43 14.36 -1.20 -3.01
CA ASP A 43 14.31 -1.83 -4.35
C ASP A 43 13.06 -1.40 -5.14
N VAL A 44 11.89 -1.30 -4.48
CA VAL A 44 10.66 -0.83 -5.15
C VAL A 44 10.80 0.64 -5.56
N PHE A 45 11.40 1.48 -4.71
CA PHE A 45 11.63 2.88 -5.09
C PHE A 45 12.67 3.04 -6.20
N THR A 46 13.65 2.16 -6.28
CA THR A 46 14.60 2.11 -7.42
C THR A 46 13.86 1.79 -8.71
N GLU A 47 12.96 0.80 -8.68
CA GLU A 47 12.11 0.46 -9.84
C GLU A 47 11.17 1.61 -10.22
N LEU A 48 10.58 2.30 -9.24
CA LEU A 48 9.73 3.48 -9.48
C LEU A 48 10.52 4.61 -10.14
N TRP A 49 11.77 4.83 -9.71
CA TRP A 49 12.63 5.84 -10.31
C TRP A 49 12.87 5.62 -11.81
N GLU A 50 12.92 4.36 -12.25
CA GLU A 50 13.04 4.00 -13.67
C GLU A 50 11.74 4.23 -14.44
N LYS A 51 10.58 4.16 -13.77
CA LYS A 51 9.23 4.32 -14.35
C LYS A 51 8.68 5.73 -14.10
N LYS A 52 9.34 6.75 -14.70
CA LYS A 52 9.02 8.17 -14.46
C LYS A 52 7.57 8.57 -14.74
N GLU A 53 6.87 7.84 -15.62
CA GLU A 53 5.45 8.05 -15.91
C GLU A 53 4.52 7.78 -14.73
N LEU A 54 4.97 7.02 -13.73
CA LEU A 54 4.24 6.74 -12.51
C LEU A 54 4.47 7.78 -11.40
N LEU A 55 5.38 8.75 -11.62
CA LEU A 55 5.68 9.81 -10.66
C LEU A 55 4.55 10.85 -10.57
N THR A 56 3.33 10.37 -10.31
CA THR A 56 2.14 11.19 -10.08
C THR A 56 1.30 10.55 -8.97
N TYR A 57 0.76 11.38 -8.06
CA TYR A 57 -0.14 10.88 -7.02
C TYR A 57 -1.49 10.49 -7.63
N ASN A 58 -1.61 9.22 -7.98
CA ASN A 58 -2.84 8.64 -8.52
C ASN A 58 -2.99 7.18 -8.06
N ILE A 59 -4.11 6.57 -8.47
CA ILE A 59 -4.41 5.18 -8.11
C ILE A 59 -3.43 4.21 -8.78
N ASN A 60 -2.91 4.53 -9.97
CA ASN A 60 -1.92 3.70 -10.66
C ASN A 60 -0.62 3.62 -9.87
N LEU A 61 -0.13 4.73 -9.31
CA LEU A 61 1.03 4.71 -8.42
C LEU A 61 0.77 3.80 -7.21
N VAL A 62 -0.41 3.90 -6.58
CA VAL A 62 -0.76 3.07 -5.41
C VAL A 62 -0.83 1.60 -5.78
N ALA A 63 -1.43 1.26 -6.92
CA ALA A 63 -1.51 -0.10 -7.43
C ALA A 63 -0.11 -0.67 -7.75
N PHE A 64 0.74 0.11 -8.40
CA PHE A 64 2.13 -0.25 -8.68
C PHE A 64 2.91 -0.51 -7.38
N LEU A 65 2.90 0.43 -6.43
CA LEU A 65 3.63 0.29 -5.17
C LEU A 65 3.17 -0.95 -4.38
N PHE A 66 1.84 -1.19 -4.31
CA PHE A 66 1.29 -2.37 -3.65
C PHE A 66 1.74 -3.66 -4.34
N THR A 67 1.61 -3.74 -5.66
CA THR A 67 1.95 -4.95 -6.42
C THR A 67 3.44 -5.25 -6.33
N SER A 68 4.29 -4.23 -6.47
CA SER A 68 5.74 -4.39 -6.41
C SER A 68 6.20 -4.84 -5.02
N ILE A 69 5.71 -4.20 -3.94
CA ILE A 69 6.09 -4.59 -2.57
C ILE A 69 5.59 -5.99 -2.22
N LYS A 70 4.36 -6.34 -2.60
CA LYS A 70 3.77 -7.67 -2.39
C LYS A 70 4.62 -8.74 -3.06
N ASN A 71 4.95 -8.58 -4.33
CA ASN A 71 5.74 -9.55 -5.09
C ASN A 71 7.12 -9.76 -4.47
N ARG A 72 7.81 -8.70 -4.09
CA ARG A 72 9.12 -8.81 -3.43
C ARG A 72 9.04 -9.49 -2.06
N CYS A 73 7.97 -9.26 -1.29
CA CYS A 73 7.74 -10.00 -0.05
C CYS A 73 7.53 -11.50 -0.29
N ILE A 74 6.75 -11.86 -1.33
CA ILE A 74 6.56 -13.26 -1.73
C ILE A 74 7.89 -13.91 -2.10
N ASP A 75 8.68 -13.27 -2.95
CA ASP A 75 9.98 -13.81 -3.40
C ASP A 75 10.96 -13.96 -2.23
N HIS A 76 11.00 -12.99 -1.34
CA HIS A 76 11.81 -13.05 -0.11
C HIS A 76 11.39 -14.23 0.80
N LEU A 77 10.08 -14.41 1.01
CA LEU A 77 9.57 -15.51 1.85
C LEU A 77 9.86 -16.86 1.21
N ARG A 78 9.66 -17.02 -0.11
CA ARG A 78 9.99 -18.25 -0.84
C ARG A 78 11.47 -18.58 -0.73
N HIS A 79 12.34 -17.59 -0.95
CA HIS A 79 13.78 -17.75 -0.83
C HIS A 79 14.18 -18.21 0.58
N ASN A 80 13.66 -17.56 1.62
CA ASN A 80 13.98 -17.90 3.01
C ASN A 80 13.51 -19.31 3.40
N ILE A 81 12.35 -19.75 2.91
CA ILE A 81 11.87 -21.11 3.15
C ILE A 81 12.85 -22.12 2.54
N VAL A 82 13.22 -21.95 1.26
CA VAL A 82 14.12 -22.87 0.54
C VAL A 82 15.51 -22.93 1.17
N VAL A 83 16.12 -21.76 1.43
CA VAL A 83 17.48 -21.68 1.99
C VAL A 83 17.54 -22.33 3.38
N ARG A 84 16.54 -22.09 4.22
CA ARG A 84 16.53 -22.59 5.59
C ARG A 84 16.11 -24.06 5.71
N GLU A 85 15.25 -24.56 4.83
CA GLU A 85 14.99 -26.00 4.71
C GLU A 85 16.26 -26.79 4.35
N ALA A 86 17.13 -26.21 3.50
CA ALA A 86 18.40 -26.82 3.14
C ALA A 86 19.42 -26.86 4.30
N VAL A 87 19.33 -25.94 5.27
CA VAL A 87 20.30 -25.84 6.40
C VAL A 87 19.85 -26.61 7.65
N SER A 88 18.63 -27.18 7.67
CA SER A 88 18.10 -28.00 8.80
C SER A 88 18.16 -27.33 10.18
N GLN A 89 18.22 -26.00 10.27
CA GLN A 89 18.47 -25.28 11.53
C GLN A 89 17.26 -24.49 12.05
N MET A 90 16.07 -24.66 11.48
CA MET A 90 14.93 -23.87 11.92
C MET A 90 14.13 -24.52 13.05
N GLN A 91 13.75 -23.71 14.03
CA GLN A 91 12.65 -24.04 14.93
C GLN A 91 11.37 -24.20 14.13
N GLU A 92 10.62 -25.27 14.36
CA GLU A 92 9.40 -25.64 13.63
C GLU A 92 8.36 -24.49 13.62
N GLU A 93 8.23 -23.77 14.73
CA GLU A 93 7.34 -22.62 14.88
C GLU A 93 7.64 -21.48 13.89
N TYR A 94 8.92 -21.24 13.63
CA TYR A 94 9.36 -20.21 12.69
C TYR A 94 9.03 -20.59 11.24
N GLN A 95 9.21 -21.87 10.87
CA GLN A 95 8.82 -22.39 9.56
C GLN A 95 7.31 -22.24 9.33
N ILE A 96 6.50 -22.59 10.32
CA ILE A 96 5.05 -22.44 10.25
C ILE A 96 4.68 -20.99 10.03
N THR A 97 5.31 -20.06 10.77
CA THR A 97 5.06 -18.62 10.63
C THR A 97 5.36 -18.11 9.22
N LEU A 98 6.51 -18.49 8.64
CA LEU A 98 6.84 -18.11 7.25
C LEU A 98 5.85 -18.68 6.24
N LYS A 99 5.48 -19.95 6.37
CA LYS A 99 4.52 -20.61 5.48
C LYS A 99 3.12 -19.99 5.57
N VAL A 100 2.67 -19.62 6.77
CA VAL A 100 1.39 -18.92 6.96
C VAL A 100 1.40 -17.53 6.32
N LYS A 101 2.47 -16.75 6.53
CA LYS A 101 2.64 -15.42 5.92
C LYS A 101 2.69 -15.51 4.40
N LEU A 102 3.46 -16.46 3.85
CA LEU A 102 3.53 -16.70 2.42
C LEU A 102 2.15 -17.10 1.86
N ALA A 103 1.47 -18.06 2.48
CA ALA A 103 0.16 -18.53 2.05
C ALA A 103 -0.89 -17.39 2.00
N SER A 104 -0.84 -16.46 2.95
CA SER A 104 -1.76 -15.31 2.97
C SER A 104 -1.55 -14.35 1.80
N LEU A 105 -0.31 -14.15 1.34
CA LEU A 105 0.00 -13.36 0.15
C LEU A 105 -0.27 -14.13 -1.14
N GLU A 106 0.04 -15.43 -1.18
CA GLU A 106 -0.19 -16.28 -2.37
C GLU A 106 -1.67 -16.52 -2.64
N LEU A 107 -2.51 -16.65 -1.60
CA LEU A 107 -3.97 -16.73 -1.77
C LEU A 107 -4.51 -15.45 -2.43
N PHE A 108 -3.97 -14.30 -2.07
CA PHE A 108 -4.29 -13.05 -2.75
C PHE A 108 -3.76 -13.04 -4.19
N ASP A 109 -2.56 -13.56 -4.43
CA ASP A 109 -1.92 -13.61 -5.75
C ASP A 109 -2.60 -14.64 -6.68
N GLN A 110 -3.08 -15.78 -6.15
CA GLN A 110 -3.81 -16.80 -6.90
C GLN A 110 -5.14 -16.29 -7.50
N SER A 111 -5.68 -15.17 -6.99
CA SER A 111 -6.79 -14.50 -7.65
C SER A 111 -6.42 -13.90 -9.01
N LEU A 112 -5.15 -14.06 -9.46
CA LEU A 112 -4.60 -13.57 -10.73
C LEU A 112 -4.84 -12.06 -10.93
N LEU A 113 -4.83 -11.29 -9.85
CA LEU A 113 -5.01 -9.86 -9.91
C LEU A 113 -3.78 -9.19 -10.53
N SER A 114 -3.93 -8.71 -11.74
CA SER A 114 -2.97 -7.83 -12.38
C SER A 114 -2.91 -6.47 -11.66
N GLU A 115 -1.89 -5.66 -11.95
CA GLU A 115 -1.83 -4.28 -11.47
C GLU A 115 -3.09 -3.47 -11.85
N GLN A 116 -3.64 -3.73 -13.04
CA GLN A 116 -4.86 -3.11 -13.53
C GLN A 116 -6.10 -3.54 -12.72
N ASP A 117 -6.16 -4.81 -12.30
CA ASP A 117 -7.25 -5.28 -11.43
C ASP A 117 -7.16 -4.64 -10.06
N ILE A 118 -5.95 -4.51 -9.50
CA ILE A 118 -5.72 -3.80 -8.24
C ILE A 118 -6.13 -2.34 -8.35
N GLU A 119 -5.76 -1.67 -9.42
CA GLU A 119 -6.18 -0.29 -9.70
C GLU A 119 -7.70 -0.16 -9.73
N LYS A 120 -8.37 -1.09 -10.41
CA LYS A 120 -9.83 -1.13 -10.50
C LYS A 120 -10.47 -1.32 -9.13
N ILE A 121 -10.01 -2.29 -8.34
CA ILE A 121 -10.51 -2.54 -6.98
C ILE A 121 -10.34 -1.29 -6.10
N ILE A 122 -9.17 -0.67 -6.10
CA ILE A 122 -8.92 0.55 -5.33
C ILE A 122 -9.87 1.67 -5.78
N SER A 123 -10.02 1.83 -7.10
CA SER A 123 -10.89 2.86 -7.69
C SER A 123 -12.36 2.65 -7.29
N GLU A 124 -12.87 1.43 -7.39
CA GLU A 124 -14.26 1.10 -7.03
C GLU A 124 -14.53 1.38 -5.55
N VAL A 125 -13.63 0.93 -4.67
CA VAL A 125 -13.78 1.13 -3.21
C VAL A 125 -13.69 2.61 -2.84
N ILE A 126 -12.75 3.36 -3.41
CA ILE A 126 -12.65 4.80 -3.17
C ILE A 126 -13.90 5.52 -3.70
N ASN A 127 -14.41 5.14 -4.87
CA ASN A 127 -15.62 5.72 -5.46
C ASN A 127 -16.90 5.39 -4.67
N SER A 128 -16.92 4.32 -3.90
CA SER A 128 -18.04 3.97 -3.01
C SER A 128 -18.15 4.88 -1.78
N LEU A 129 -17.08 5.62 -1.45
CA LEU A 129 -17.07 6.54 -0.30
C LEU A 129 -17.98 7.75 -0.57
N PRO A 130 -18.67 8.29 0.47
CA PRO A 130 -19.36 9.59 0.37
C PRO A 130 -18.40 10.69 -0.11
N GLU A 131 -18.89 11.66 -0.87
CA GLU A 131 -18.08 12.66 -1.58
C GLU A 131 -17.02 13.34 -0.68
N LYS A 132 -17.44 13.94 0.44
CA LYS A 132 -16.51 14.59 1.39
C LYS A 132 -15.52 13.60 2.03
N CYS A 133 -15.97 12.39 2.32
CA CYS A 133 -15.14 11.34 2.87
C CYS A 133 -14.08 10.90 1.86
N ARG A 134 -14.48 10.73 0.60
CA ARG A 134 -13.60 10.38 -0.53
C ARG A 134 -12.53 11.44 -0.76
N GLU A 135 -12.91 12.72 -0.81
CA GLU A 135 -11.96 13.82 -0.99
C GLU A 135 -10.88 13.82 0.10
N ILE A 136 -11.29 13.73 1.36
CA ILE A 136 -10.36 13.70 2.49
C ILE A 136 -9.47 12.46 2.45
N PHE A 137 -10.05 11.29 2.11
CA PHE A 137 -9.29 10.04 2.00
C PHE A 137 -8.23 10.11 0.91
N ILE A 138 -8.58 10.62 -0.29
CA ILE A 138 -7.62 10.79 -1.40
C ILE A 138 -6.49 11.73 -0.98
N LYS A 139 -6.80 12.90 -0.43
CA LYS A 139 -5.78 13.84 0.04
C LYS A 139 -4.85 13.22 1.09
N SER A 140 -5.39 12.43 2.01
CA SER A 140 -4.60 11.83 3.09
C SER A 140 -3.80 10.61 2.64
N LYS A 141 -4.41 9.67 1.92
CA LYS A 141 -3.82 8.36 1.65
C LYS A 141 -3.23 8.21 0.25
N ILE A 142 -3.71 8.97 -0.73
CA ILE A 142 -3.18 8.94 -2.09
C ILE A 142 -2.18 10.09 -2.29
N GLU A 143 -2.51 11.31 -1.83
CA GLU A 143 -1.64 12.48 -1.96
C GLU A 143 -0.65 12.64 -0.78
N GLY A 144 -0.75 11.81 0.26
CA GLY A 144 0.16 11.82 1.40
C GLY A 144 0.07 13.04 2.32
N LYS A 145 -0.97 13.87 2.17
CA LYS A 145 -1.11 15.10 2.96
C LYS A 145 -1.40 14.81 4.43
N LYS A 146 -0.81 15.60 5.33
CA LYS A 146 -1.11 15.54 6.76
C LYS A 146 -2.54 16.01 7.04
N GLN A 147 -3.22 15.39 7.99
CA GLN A 147 -4.61 15.72 8.32
C GLN A 147 -4.80 17.20 8.74
N LYS A 148 -3.79 17.83 9.34
CA LYS A 148 -3.80 19.26 9.68
C LYS A 148 -3.84 20.15 8.44
N ASP A 149 -3.10 19.78 7.42
CA ASP A 149 -3.02 20.54 6.17
C ASP A 149 -4.33 20.39 5.38
N ILE A 150 -4.92 19.17 5.39
CA ILE A 150 -6.24 18.91 4.80
C ILE A 150 -7.33 19.76 5.50
N ALA A 151 -7.29 19.83 6.84
CA ALA A 151 -8.24 20.62 7.61
C ALA A 151 -8.16 22.13 7.24
N ALA A 152 -6.95 22.66 7.10
CA ALA A 152 -6.72 24.04 6.67
C ALA A 152 -7.16 24.27 5.22
N GLU A 153 -6.81 23.37 4.29
CA GLU A 153 -7.14 23.47 2.86
C GLU A 153 -8.67 23.47 2.63
N LEU A 154 -9.39 22.59 3.36
CA LEU A 154 -10.84 22.45 3.23
C LEU A 154 -11.64 23.38 4.15
N ASN A 155 -10.95 24.20 4.95
CA ASN A 155 -11.57 25.09 5.95
C ASN A 155 -12.54 24.35 6.90
N ILE A 156 -12.10 23.20 7.42
CA ILE A 156 -12.84 22.37 8.38
C ILE A 156 -11.98 22.07 9.61
N SER A 157 -12.60 21.59 10.68
CA SER A 157 -11.84 21.20 11.89
C SER A 157 -11.04 19.91 11.66
N LEU A 158 -9.89 19.79 12.33
CA LEU A 158 -9.13 18.53 12.37
C LEU A 158 -10.02 17.35 12.82
N LYS A 159 -10.90 17.60 13.78
CA LYS A 159 -11.87 16.60 14.26
C LYS A 159 -12.83 16.13 13.16
N THR A 160 -13.21 17.02 12.27
CA THR A 160 -14.02 16.67 11.09
C THR A 160 -13.24 15.76 10.15
N VAL A 161 -11.95 16.06 9.88
CA VAL A 161 -11.08 15.21 9.05
C VAL A 161 -10.96 13.81 9.67
N GLU A 162 -10.65 13.71 10.97
CA GLU A 162 -10.56 12.43 11.69
C GLU A 162 -11.86 11.60 11.59
N ASN A 163 -13.01 12.26 11.78
CA ASN A 163 -14.30 11.58 11.66
C ASN A 163 -14.55 11.04 10.25
N GLN A 164 -14.22 11.81 9.21
CA GLN A 164 -14.35 11.35 7.81
C GLN A 164 -13.38 10.19 7.51
N MET A 165 -12.15 10.26 8.02
CA MET A 165 -11.19 9.15 7.90
C MET A 165 -11.70 7.88 8.59
N ASN A 166 -12.32 7.99 9.77
CA ASN A 166 -12.93 6.85 10.46
C ASN A 166 -14.09 6.23 9.68
N ILE A 167 -14.88 7.04 8.97
CA ILE A 167 -15.93 6.55 8.07
C ILE A 167 -15.30 5.80 6.89
N ALA A 168 -14.25 6.37 6.26
CA ALA A 168 -13.52 5.72 5.19
C ALA A 168 -12.98 4.36 5.64
N TYR A 169 -12.28 4.30 6.76
CA TYR A 169 -11.68 3.07 7.28
C TYR A 169 -12.70 1.97 7.52
N ARG A 170 -13.85 2.29 8.11
CA ARG A 170 -14.93 1.30 8.31
C ARG A 170 -15.46 0.77 6.99
N LYS A 171 -15.64 1.64 6.00
CA LYS A 171 -16.14 1.24 4.68
C LYS A 171 -15.11 0.40 3.93
N LEU A 172 -13.84 0.83 3.89
CA LEU A 172 -12.77 0.05 3.28
C LEU A 172 -12.64 -1.33 3.92
N LYS A 173 -12.69 -1.41 5.26
CA LYS A 173 -12.63 -2.67 5.99
C LYS A 173 -13.78 -3.62 5.60
N SER A 174 -14.96 -3.09 5.34
CA SER A 174 -16.11 -3.88 4.88
C SER A 174 -15.96 -4.35 3.44
N GLU A 175 -15.55 -3.46 2.54
CA GLU A 175 -15.45 -3.73 1.09
C GLU A 175 -14.23 -4.61 0.75
N LEU A 176 -13.12 -4.44 1.48
CA LEU A 176 -11.85 -5.15 1.23
C LEU A 176 -11.62 -6.32 2.20
N LYS A 177 -12.66 -6.85 2.84
CA LYS A 177 -12.52 -7.98 3.78
C LYS A 177 -11.85 -9.21 3.16
N ASP A 178 -12.09 -9.45 1.87
CA ASP A 178 -11.55 -10.56 1.09
C ASP A 178 -10.17 -10.20 0.44
N TYR A 179 -9.72 -8.95 0.60
CA TYR A 179 -8.45 -8.41 0.08
C TYR A 179 -7.58 -7.87 1.22
N LEU A 180 -7.38 -8.67 2.26
CA LEU A 180 -6.70 -8.25 3.49
C LEU A 180 -5.31 -7.63 3.25
N PRO A 181 -4.42 -8.17 2.39
CA PRO A 181 -3.12 -7.53 2.12
C PRO A 181 -3.26 -6.12 1.54
N LEU A 182 -4.21 -5.91 0.62
CA LEU A 182 -4.48 -4.59 0.05
C LEU A 182 -5.05 -3.63 1.10
N LEU A 183 -5.94 -4.11 1.96
CA LEU A 183 -6.47 -3.33 3.07
C LEU A 183 -5.36 -2.87 4.02
N LEU A 184 -4.46 -3.77 4.42
CA LEU A 184 -3.31 -3.45 5.28
C LEU A 184 -2.42 -2.38 4.63
N PHE A 185 -2.14 -2.50 3.34
CA PHE A 185 -1.35 -1.52 2.60
C PHE A 185 -2.05 -0.14 2.55
N LEU A 186 -3.36 -0.08 2.29
CA LEU A 186 -4.10 1.20 2.18
C LEU A 186 -4.28 1.89 3.54
N LEU A 187 -4.43 1.13 4.63
CA LEU A 187 -4.65 1.67 5.98
C LEU A 187 -3.35 1.90 6.75
N GLY A 188 -2.25 1.26 6.37
CA GLY A 188 -0.94 1.42 6.98
C GLY A 188 -0.53 2.90 7.12
N ASN A 189 0.12 3.22 8.22
CA ASN A 189 0.64 4.57 8.51
C ASN A 189 2.12 4.63 8.27
#